data_aee230a883e387a7bd5aa19a402ce579
#
_entry.id   aee230a883e387a7bd5aa19a402ce579
#
_cell.length_a   1.000
_cell.length_b   1.000
_cell.length_c   1.000
_cell.angle_alpha   90.00
_cell.angle_beta   90.00
_cell.angle_gamma   90.00
#
_symmetry.space_group_name_H-M   'P 1'
#
loop_
_entity.id
_entity.type
_entity.pdbx_description
1 polymer ?
#
loop_
_entity_poly.entity_id
_entity_poly.type
_entity_poly.pdbx_seq_one_letter_code
_entity_poly.pdbx_strand_id
1 'polypeptide(L)'
;MTQKLLSINDLSILLPTGADRQYAVEDIGLELHAGETVCVVGESGSGKSLTARAVMGLLPAPHVRVDKGEIIFGDEDITKVSYERLRGLRGSEISMIFQEPMTALNPVMTIGDQIDEIFRYHVSMTAKERAKKALSLLVDVNLPDPAKIIDAYPHELSGGQRQRSMIAMALALGPKILIADEPTTALDVTTQAQILQLIKDMQKRLDTGVLFITHDFGVVADIADRVVVMQDGKIVETGTAKQVLQTPTHPYTKSLIAAIPR
;
A
#
# COMPACT_ATOMS: atom_id res chain seq x y z
N MET A 1 24.79 0.52 -1.89
CA MET A 1 23.69 1.48 -1.61
C MET A 1 22.43 0.86 -2.22
N THR A 2 21.36 0.71 -1.46
CA THR A 2 20.07 0.23 -1.97
C THR A 2 19.49 1.26 -2.95
N GLN A 3 18.89 0.80 -4.04
CA GLN A 3 18.32 1.67 -5.08
C GLN A 3 17.13 2.45 -4.52
N LYS A 4 17.12 3.77 -4.67
CA LYS A 4 15.96 4.61 -4.36
C LYS A 4 14.88 4.41 -5.44
N LEU A 5 13.68 4.02 -5.04
CA LEU A 5 12.54 3.75 -5.92
C LEU A 5 11.58 4.93 -5.98
N LEU A 6 11.32 5.56 -4.83
CA LEU A 6 10.38 6.68 -4.69
C LEU A 6 11.01 7.80 -3.89
N SER A 7 10.76 9.05 -4.31
CA SER A 7 11.03 10.25 -3.53
C SER A 7 9.82 11.17 -3.57
N ILE A 8 9.29 11.52 -2.44
CA ILE A 8 8.26 12.55 -2.27
C ILE A 8 8.97 13.77 -1.73
N ASN A 9 8.87 14.91 -2.43
CA ASN A 9 9.55 16.15 -2.08
C ASN A 9 8.55 17.28 -1.94
N ASP A 10 8.50 17.91 -0.78
CA ASP A 10 7.71 19.10 -0.43
C ASP A 10 6.22 18.97 -0.82
N LEU A 11 5.68 17.77 -0.70
CA LEU A 11 4.33 17.44 -1.17
C LEU A 11 3.27 18.09 -0.30
N SER A 12 2.37 18.85 -0.94
CA SER A 12 1.18 19.39 -0.31
C SER A 12 -0.08 19.00 -1.09
N ILE A 13 -1.10 18.47 -0.38
CA ILE A 13 -2.37 18.03 -0.95
C ILE A 13 -3.47 18.95 -0.46
N LEU A 14 -4.06 19.71 -1.39
CA LEU A 14 -5.13 20.68 -1.13
C LEU A 14 -6.45 19.95 -0.89
N LEU A 15 -7.21 20.42 0.11
CA LEU A 15 -8.59 20.03 0.38
C LEU A 15 -9.59 20.97 -0.30
N PRO A 16 -10.86 20.54 -0.47
CA PRO A 16 -11.89 21.40 -1.04
C PRO A 16 -12.16 22.62 -0.16
N THR A 17 -12.60 23.71 -0.79
CA THR A 17 -13.01 24.92 -0.09
C THR A 17 -14.13 24.60 0.92
N GLY A 18 -13.96 25.04 2.17
CA GLY A 18 -14.90 24.77 3.27
C GLY A 18 -14.56 23.54 4.12
N ALA A 19 -13.45 22.86 3.82
CA ALA A 19 -12.90 21.85 4.74
C ALA A 19 -12.39 22.51 6.04
N ASP A 20 -12.20 21.70 7.08
CA ASP A 20 -11.69 22.11 8.40
C ASP A 20 -10.27 22.70 8.37
N ARG A 21 -9.50 22.38 7.32
CA ARG A 21 -8.15 22.88 7.06
C ARG A 21 -7.89 23.01 5.56
N GLN A 22 -6.89 23.80 5.19
CA GLN A 22 -6.55 24.02 3.78
C GLN A 22 -5.89 22.81 3.13
N TYR A 23 -4.96 22.17 3.81
CA TYR A 23 -4.19 21.04 3.32
C TYR A 23 -4.46 19.78 4.13
N ALA A 24 -4.71 18.67 3.42
CA ALA A 24 -4.72 17.34 4.03
C ALA A 24 -3.33 16.85 4.38
N VAL A 25 -2.35 17.25 3.56
CA VAL A 25 -0.93 16.97 3.70
C VAL A 25 -0.20 18.25 3.36
N GLU A 26 0.79 18.64 4.16
CA GLU A 26 1.50 19.91 4.01
C GLU A 26 3.00 19.71 4.16
N ASP A 27 3.73 20.00 3.08
CA ASP A 27 5.19 20.07 3.03
C ASP A 27 5.88 18.79 3.54
N ILE A 28 5.48 17.64 3.04
CA ILE A 28 6.08 16.36 3.44
C ILE A 28 7.13 15.86 2.47
N GLY A 29 8.19 15.25 3.03
CA GLY A 29 9.22 14.52 2.29
C GLY A 29 9.38 13.09 2.78
N LEU A 30 9.46 12.13 1.85
CA LEU A 30 9.62 10.71 2.15
C LEU A 30 10.37 10.02 1.01
N GLU A 31 11.28 9.14 1.36
CA GLU A 31 11.95 8.26 0.39
C GLU A 31 11.64 6.80 0.66
N LEU A 32 11.63 5.96 -0.39
CA LEU A 32 11.49 4.51 -0.30
C LEU A 32 12.53 3.84 -1.19
N HIS A 33 13.21 2.84 -0.64
CA HIS A 33 14.27 2.08 -1.33
C HIS A 33 13.82 0.64 -1.65
N ALA A 34 14.52 0.01 -2.59
CA ALA A 34 14.31 -1.40 -2.91
C ALA A 34 14.54 -2.27 -1.68
N GLY A 35 13.67 -3.25 -1.47
CA GLY A 35 13.74 -4.16 -0.33
C GLY A 35 13.52 -3.52 1.05
N GLU A 36 13.11 -2.24 1.12
CA GLU A 36 12.82 -1.51 2.36
C GLU A 36 11.31 -1.52 2.67
N THR A 37 10.97 -1.66 3.95
CA THR A 37 9.61 -1.39 4.46
C THR A 37 9.60 -0.09 5.27
N VAL A 38 8.93 0.93 4.73
CA VAL A 38 8.66 2.20 5.42
C VAL A 38 7.23 2.18 5.96
N CYS A 39 7.08 2.20 7.28
CA CYS A 39 5.77 2.33 7.92
C CYS A 39 5.41 3.80 8.13
N VAL A 40 4.25 4.21 7.62
CA VAL A 40 3.66 5.53 7.87
C VAL A 40 2.56 5.37 8.91
N VAL A 41 2.74 6.03 10.06
CA VAL A 41 1.84 5.89 11.22
C VAL A 41 1.28 7.23 11.67
N GLY A 42 0.15 7.20 12.38
CA GLY A 42 -0.52 8.37 12.93
C GLY A 42 -2.03 8.12 13.07
N GLU A 43 -2.74 9.02 13.72
CA GLU A 43 -4.19 8.93 13.90
C GLU A 43 -4.97 9.03 12.58
N SER A 44 -6.27 8.67 12.63
CA SER A 44 -7.16 8.86 11.49
C SER A 44 -7.20 10.35 11.09
N GLY A 45 -7.20 10.63 9.78
CA GLY A 45 -7.18 11.99 9.27
C GLY A 45 -5.81 12.68 9.23
N SER A 46 -4.71 12.04 9.65
CA SER A 46 -3.36 12.62 9.59
C SER A 46 -2.76 12.75 8.18
N GLY A 47 -3.44 12.24 7.14
CA GLY A 47 -3.01 12.38 5.74
C GLY A 47 -2.38 11.14 5.10
N LYS A 48 -2.16 10.04 5.85
CA LYS A 48 -1.47 8.82 5.39
C LYS A 48 -2.04 8.23 4.09
N SER A 49 -3.33 7.90 4.08
CA SER A 49 -4.00 7.30 2.91
C SER A 49 -4.07 8.26 1.72
N LEU A 50 -4.16 9.58 1.96
CA LEU A 50 -4.10 10.56 0.88
C LEU A 50 -2.70 10.66 0.27
N THR A 51 -1.64 10.55 1.06
CA THR A 51 -0.26 10.43 0.57
C THR A 51 -0.10 9.19 -0.32
N ALA A 52 -0.59 8.02 0.12
CA ALA A 52 -0.60 6.80 -0.68
C ALA A 52 -1.38 6.96 -2.00
N ARG A 53 -2.57 7.55 -1.93
CA ARG A 53 -3.39 7.82 -3.12
C ARG A 53 -2.75 8.83 -4.06
N ALA A 54 -1.99 9.80 -3.55
CA ALA A 54 -1.23 10.74 -4.38
C ALA A 54 -0.16 10.00 -5.20
N VAL A 55 0.60 9.08 -4.59
CA VAL A 55 1.57 8.23 -5.29
C VAL A 55 0.90 7.39 -6.38
N MET A 56 -0.30 6.90 -6.12
CA MET A 56 -1.08 6.15 -7.12
C MET A 56 -1.78 7.07 -8.15
N GLY A 57 -1.78 8.39 -7.97
CA GLY A 57 -2.60 9.32 -8.77
C GLY A 57 -4.09 9.05 -8.66
N LEU A 58 -4.55 8.62 -7.47
CA LEU A 58 -5.94 8.25 -7.16
C LEU A 58 -6.59 9.23 -6.16
N LEU A 59 -6.11 10.47 -6.10
CA LEU A 59 -6.78 11.50 -5.31
C LEU A 59 -8.19 11.78 -5.88
N PRO A 60 -9.20 12.09 -5.02
CA PRO A 60 -10.56 12.39 -5.46
C PRO A 60 -10.62 13.76 -6.14
N ALA A 61 -10.09 13.83 -7.35
CA ALA A 61 -10.12 15.03 -8.19
C ALA A 61 -11.55 15.42 -8.61
N PRO A 62 -11.80 16.70 -8.88
CA PRO A 62 -10.85 17.83 -8.85
C PRO A 62 -10.69 18.48 -7.47
N HIS A 63 -11.47 18.04 -6.48
CA HIS A 63 -11.59 18.72 -5.18
C HIS A 63 -10.39 18.48 -4.27
N VAL A 64 -9.78 17.30 -4.33
CA VAL A 64 -8.55 16.96 -3.63
C VAL A 64 -7.45 16.72 -4.67
N ARG A 65 -6.36 17.49 -4.59
CA ARG A 65 -5.29 17.43 -5.59
C ARG A 65 -3.93 17.78 -5.01
N VAL A 66 -2.88 17.35 -5.67
CA VAL A 66 -1.54 17.85 -5.42
C VAL A 66 -1.52 19.34 -5.79
N ASP A 67 -1.09 20.19 -4.87
CA ASP A 67 -0.97 21.64 -5.03
C ASP A 67 0.49 22.06 -5.19
N LYS A 68 1.39 21.42 -4.42
CA LYS A 68 2.83 21.69 -4.43
C LYS A 68 3.61 20.39 -4.28
N GLY A 69 4.89 20.47 -4.63
CA GLY A 69 5.82 19.38 -4.53
C GLY A 69 5.79 18.44 -5.72
N GLU A 70 6.52 17.35 -5.60
CA GLU A 70 6.68 16.36 -6.64
C GLU A 70 6.77 14.95 -6.06
N ILE A 71 6.42 13.97 -6.87
CA ILE A 71 6.54 12.54 -6.54
C ILE A 71 7.38 11.90 -7.63
N ILE A 72 8.63 11.57 -7.32
CA ILE A 72 9.59 11.00 -8.26
C ILE A 72 9.60 9.48 -8.11
N PHE A 73 9.26 8.75 -9.17
CA PHE A 73 9.41 7.31 -9.29
C PHE A 73 10.55 7.01 -10.27
N GLY A 74 11.63 6.44 -9.77
CA GLY A 74 12.88 6.35 -10.55
C GLY A 74 13.39 7.75 -10.90
N ASP A 75 13.35 8.10 -12.19
CA ASP A 75 13.75 9.43 -12.70
C ASP A 75 12.56 10.27 -13.20
N GLU A 76 11.32 9.82 -12.97
CA GLU A 76 10.10 10.40 -13.56
C GLU A 76 9.22 11.04 -12.48
N ASP A 77 8.84 12.31 -12.64
CA ASP A 77 7.84 12.98 -11.79
C ASP A 77 6.43 12.52 -12.17
N ILE A 78 5.89 11.57 -11.39
CA ILE A 78 4.58 10.98 -11.68
C ILE A 78 3.40 11.91 -11.42
N THR A 79 3.61 13.09 -10.84
CA THR A 79 2.57 14.13 -10.71
C THR A 79 2.31 14.85 -12.03
N LYS A 80 3.26 14.79 -12.98
CA LYS A 80 3.23 15.50 -14.28
C LYS A 80 3.08 14.58 -15.49
N VAL A 81 3.08 13.27 -15.30
CA VAL A 81 2.93 12.32 -16.42
C VAL A 81 1.51 12.30 -16.97
N SER A 82 1.36 11.83 -18.19
CA SER A 82 0.03 11.62 -18.79
C SER A 82 -0.76 10.54 -18.02
N TYR A 83 -2.08 10.61 -18.10
CA TYR A 83 -2.95 9.58 -17.52
C TYR A 83 -2.63 8.17 -18.05
N GLU A 84 -2.29 8.03 -19.32
CA GLU A 84 -1.92 6.76 -19.94
C GLU A 84 -0.62 6.19 -19.36
N ARG A 85 0.39 7.06 -19.15
CA ARG A 85 1.63 6.65 -18.50
C ARG A 85 1.38 6.19 -17.06
N LEU A 86 0.62 6.97 -16.29
CA LEU A 86 0.26 6.63 -14.91
C LEU A 86 -0.56 5.33 -14.82
N ARG A 87 -1.48 5.13 -15.76
CA ARG A 87 -2.24 3.89 -15.88
C ARG A 87 -1.33 2.70 -16.18
N GLY A 88 -0.31 2.89 -17.03
CA GLY A 88 0.71 1.87 -17.32
C GLY A 88 1.57 1.49 -16.11
N LEU A 89 1.85 2.44 -15.21
CA LEU A 89 2.61 2.19 -13.98
C LEU A 89 1.82 1.39 -12.93
N ARG A 90 0.50 1.65 -12.85
CA ARG A 90 -0.37 0.98 -11.86
C ARG A 90 -0.47 -0.52 -12.12
N GLY A 91 -0.26 -1.30 -11.07
CA GLY A 91 -0.29 -2.77 -11.11
C GLY A 91 0.99 -3.41 -11.63
N SER A 92 1.75 -2.74 -12.50
CA SER A 92 3.00 -3.29 -13.07
C SER A 92 4.26 -2.87 -12.30
N GLU A 93 4.39 -1.57 -12.01
CA GLU A 93 5.56 -0.99 -11.34
C GLU A 93 5.21 -0.54 -9.92
N ILE A 94 4.03 0.04 -9.74
CA ILE A 94 3.50 0.50 -8.45
C ILE A 94 2.14 -0.16 -8.25
N SER A 95 1.98 -0.88 -7.15
CA SER A 95 0.72 -1.55 -6.82
C SER A 95 0.22 -1.16 -5.43
N MET A 96 -1.07 -1.37 -5.18
CA MET A 96 -1.69 -0.99 -3.92
C MET A 96 -2.63 -2.08 -3.38
N ILE A 97 -2.49 -2.37 -2.09
CA ILE A 97 -3.45 -3.12 -1.29
C ILE A 97 -4.31 -2.09 -0.57
N PHE A 98 -5.62 -2.10 -0.84
CA PHE A 98 -6.57 -1.16 -0.26
C PHE A 98 -7.04 -1.63 1.12
N GLN A 99 -7.51 -0.70 1.92
CA GLN A 99 -7.95 -0.93 3.31
C GLN A 99 -9.09 -1.96 3.39
N GLU A 100 -10.06 -1.91 2.47
CA GLU A 100 -11.24 -2.79 2.48
C GLU A 100 -11.31 -3.66 1.22
N PRO A 101 -11.06 -4.98 1.34
CA PRO A 101 -11.14 -5.91 0.19
C PRO A 101 -12.52 -5.94 -0.47
N MET A 102 -13.60 -5.73 0.29
CA MET A 102 -14.96 -5.75 -0.24
C MET A 102 -15.25 -4.61 -1.21
N THR A 103 -14.62 -3.47 -1.03
CA THR A 103 -14.77 -2.31 -1.92
C THR A 103 -13.76 -2.31 -3.06
N ALA A 104 -12.63 -3.01 -2.87
CA ALA A 104 -11.56 -3.12 -3.86
C ALA A 104 -11.82 -4.22 -4.92
N LEU A 105 -12.43 -5.34 -4.50
CA LEU A 105 -12.78 -6.44 -5.40
C LEU A 105 -14.10 -6.18 -6.14
N ASN A 106 -14.13 -6.49 -7.43
CA ASN A 106 -15.37 -6.41 -8.21
C ASN A 106 -16.33 -7.56 -7.84
N PRO A 107 -17.50 -7.28 -7.23
CA PRO A 107 -18.39 -8.33 -6.71
C PRO A 107 -19.05 -9.20 -7.79
N VAL A 108 -19.06 -8.77 -9.05
CA VAL A 108 -19.67 -9.49 -10.19
C VAL A 108 -18.66 -10.21 -11.08
N MET A 109 -17.40 -10.26 -10.68
CA MET A 109 -16.34 -11.01 -11.37
C MET A 109 -15.75 -12.05 -10.43
N THR A 110 -15.34 -13.19 -10.98
CA THR A 110 -14.60 -14.21 -10.21
C THR A 110 -13.20 -13.69 -9.86
N ILE A 111 -12.55 -14.30 -8.86
CA ILE A 111 -11.16 -13.96 -8.51
C ILE A 111 -10.22 -14.20 -9.70
N GLY A 112 -10.43 -15.29 -10.43
CA GLY A 112 -9.64 -15.60 -11.62
C GLY A 112 -9.79 -14.59 -12.73
N ASP A 113 -11.01 -14.11 -13.01
CA ASP A 113 -11.26 -13.09 -14.02
C ASP A 113 -10.59 -11.77 -13.69
N GLN A 114 -10.61 -11.37 -12.42
CA GLN A 114 -9.96 -10.14 -11.95
C GLN A 114 -8.43 -10.23 -12.06
N ILE A 115 -7.84 -11.38 -11.77
CA ILE A 115 -6.39 -11.62 -11.98
C ILE A 115 -6.06 -11.67 -13.49
N ASP A 116 -6.90 -12.32 -14.30
CA ASP A 116 -6.71 -12.42 -15.76
C ASP A 116 -6.73 -11.03 -16.41
N GLU A 117 -7.59 -10.13 -15.95
CA GLU A 117 -7.68 -8.75 -16.44
C GLU A 117 -6.34 -8.01 -16.27
N ILE A 118 -5.65 -8.16 -15.13
CA ILE A 118 -4.34 -7.57 -14.88
C ILE A 118 -3.34 -8.05 -15.95
N PHE A 119 -3.27 -9.34 -16.20
CA PHE A 119 -2.37 -9.91 -17.20
C PHE A 119 -2.73 -9.47 -18.63
N ARG A 120 -4.02 -9.47 -18.97
CA ARG A 120 -4.49 -9.04 -20.31
C ARG A 120 -4.11 -7.59 -20.63
N TYR A 121 -4.09 -6.74 -19.61
CA TYR A 121 -3.75 -5.34 -19.80
C TYR A 121 -2.24 -5.09 -19.94
N HIS A 122 -1.41 -5.80 -19.16
CA HIS A 122 0.00 -5.47 -19.00
C HIS A 122 0.98 -6.39 -19.74
N VAL A 123 0.58 -7.63 -20.06
CA VAL A 123 1.53 -8.62 -20.61
C VAL A 123 0.94 -9.39 -21.80
N SER A 124 1.82 -9.75 -22.73
CA SER A 124 1.44 -10.57 -23.88
C SER A 124 1.57 -12.05 -23.51
N MET A 125 0.46 -12.67 -23.08
CA MET A 125 0.36 -14.07 -22.68
C MET A 125 -0.88 -14.71 -23.30
N THR A 126 -0.80 -16.00 -23.61
CA THR A 126 -1.99 -16.79 -24.03
C THR A 126 -2.94 -16.99 -22.84
N ALA A 127 -4.23 -17.24 -23.10
CA ALA A 127 -5.21 -17.50 -22.05
C ALA A 127 -4.79 -18.66 -21.13
N LYS A 128 -4.16 -19.70 -21.69
CA LYS A 128 -3.67 -20.86 -20.92
C LYS A 128 -2.53 -20.48 -19.96
N GLU A 129 -1.61 -19.64 -20.42
CA GLU A 129 -0.50 -19.15 -19.58
C GLU A 129 -1.02 -18.25 -18.45
N ARG A 130 -1.97 -17.35 -18.75
CA ARG A 130 -2.58 -16.48 -17.73
C ARG A 130 -3.31 -17.28 -16.66
N ALA A 131 -4.13 -18.26 -17.06
CA ALA A 131 -4.83 -19.14 -16.12
C ALA A 131 -3.86 -19.91 -15.21
N LYS A 132 -2.76 -20.46 -15.77
CA LYS A 132 -1.71 -21.12 -15.01
C LYS A 132 -1.05 -20.17 -14.02
N LYS A 133 -0.73 -18.94 -14.47
CA LYS A 133 -0.10 -17.93 -13.63
C LYS A 133 -1.02 -17.45 -12.51
N ALA A 134 -2.30 -17.23 -12.81
CA ALA A 134 -3.32 -16.86 -11.82
C ALA A 134 -3.42 -17.93 -10.72
N LEU A 135 -3.49 -19.20 -11.08
CA LEU A 135 -3.52 -20.29 -10.11
C LEU A 135 -2.24 -20.33 -9.24
N SER A 136 -1.07 -20.13 -9.86
CA SER A 136 0.21 -20.06 -9.13
C SER A 136 0.22 -18.93 -8.10
N LEU A 137 -0.34 -17.75 -8.43
CA LEU A 137 -0.43 -16.62 -7.50
C LEU A 137 -1.29 -16.94 -6.28
N LEU A 138 -2.42 -17.65 -6.47
CA LEU A 138 -3.27 -18.05 -5.35
C LEU A 138 -2.59 -19.08 -4.45
N VAL A 139 -1.73 -19.95 -5.01
CA VAL A 139 -0.87 -20.85 -4.24
C VAL A 139 0.18 -20.04 -3.45
N ASP A 140 0.84 -19.07 -4.10
CA ASP A 140 1.89 -18.25 -3.51
C ASP A 140 1.41 -17.45 -2.29
N VAL A 141 0.13 -17.06 -2.25
CA VAL A 141 -0.47 -16.37 -1.10
C VAL A 141 -1.10 -17.33 -0.08
N ASN A 142 -0.82 -18.62 -0.18
CA ASN A 142 -1.30 -19.67 0.73
C ASN A 142 -2.83 -19.70 0.88
N LEU A 143 -3.58 -19.55 -0.22
CA LEU A 143 -5.02 -19.76 -0.21
C LEU A 143 -5.33 -21.25 -0.14
N PRO A 144 -6.31 -21.68 0.69
CA PRO A 144 -6.80 -23.05 0.66
C PRO A 144 -7.54 -23.30 -0.63
N ASP A 145 -7.40 -24.47 -1.23
CA ASP A 145 -8.10 -24.88 -2.47
C ASP A 145 -8.06 -23.84 -3.59
N PRO A 146 -6.86 -23.41 -4.07
CA PRO A 146 -6.74 -22.37 -5.08
C PRO A 146 -7.54 -22.63 -6.36
N ALA A 147 -7.67 -23.91 -6.74
CA ALA A 147 -8.46 -24.33 -7.89
C ALA A 147 -9.97 -24.07 -7.75
N LYS A 148 -10.49 -24.01 -6.52
CA LYS A 148 -11.87 -23.63 -6.26
C LYS A 148 -12.02 -22.11 -6.12
N ILE A 149 -11.07 -21.46 -5.47
CA ILE A 149 -11.11 -20.01 -5.22
C ILE A 149 -10.99 -19.21 -6.51
N ILE A 150 -10.28 -19.71 -7.52
CA ILE A 150 -10.12 -19.02 -8.79
C ILE A 150 -11.48 -18.76 -9.48
N ASP A 151 -12.44 -19.66 -9.33
CA ASP A 151 -13.79 -19.57 -9.89
C ASP A 151 -14.82 -18.94 -8.92
N ALA A 152 -14.40 -18.60 -7.69
CA ALA A 152 -15.28 -18.03 -6.69
C ALA A 152 -15.43 -16.50 -6.86
N TYR A 153 -16.61 -16.00 -6.48
CA TYR A 153 -16.89 -14.58 -6.36
C TYR A 153 -16.43 -14.04 -4.99
N PRO A 154 -16.13 -12.74 -4.86
CA PRO A 154 -15.68 -12.16 -3.59
C PRO A 154 -16.63 -12.41 -2.41
N HIS A 155 -17.94 -12.42 -2.63
CA HIS A 155 -18.93 -12.63 -1.57
C HIS A 155 -18.97 -14.08 -1.04
N GLU A 156 -18.41 -15.04 -1.77
CA GLU A 156 -18.33 -16.45 -1.37
C GLU A 156 -17.09 -16.74 -0.49
N LEU A 157 -16.18 -15.77 -0.35
CA LEU A 157 -14.90 -15.90 0.36
C LEU A 157 -14.98 -15.33 1.78
N SER A 158 -14.20 -15.91 2.70
CA SER A 158 -13.94 -15.31 4.01
C SER A 158 -13.14 -14.02 3.91
N GLY A 159 -13.11 -13.19 4.97
CA GLY A 159 -12.33 -11.95 5.01
C GLY A 159 -10.85 -12.18 4.70
N GLY A 160 -10.23 -13.17 5.33
CA GLY A 160 -8.82 -13.53 5.08
C GLY A 160 -8.57 -14.05 3.67
N GLN A 161 -9.51 -14.80 3.07
CA GLN A 161 -9.39 -15.26 1.68
C GLN A 161 -9.48 -14.08 0.69
N ARG A 162 -10.40 -13.13 0.90
CA ARG A 162 -10.48 -11.89 0.09
C ARG A 162 -9.20 -11.09 0.19
N GLN A 163 -8.67 -10.92 1.42
CA GLN A 163 -7.43 -10.19 1.63
C GLN A 163 -6.25 -10.82 0.89
N ARG A 164 -6.09 -12.15 1.00
CA ARG A 164 -5.05 -12.89 0.27
C ARG A 164 -5.24 -12.79 -1.24
N SER A 165 -6.47 -12.85 -1.75
CA SER A 165 -6.77 -12.67 -3.18
C SER A 165 -6.38 -11.27 -3.65
N MET A 166 -6.67 -10.23 -2.87
CA MET A 166 -6.27 -8.85 -3.17
C MET A 166 -4.73 -8.69 -3.16
N ILE A 167 -4.03 -9.34 -2.22
CA ILE A 167 -2.56 -9.37 -2.19
C ILE A 167 -2.00 -10.08 -3.42
N ALA A 168 -2.59 -11.23 -3.83
CA ALA A 168 -2.21 -11.93 -5.05
C ALA A 168 -2.32 -11.03 -6.28
N MET A 169 -3.42 -10.28 -6.39
CA MET A 169 -3.62 -9.30 -7.47
C MET A 169 -2.58 -8.17 -7.42
N ALA A 170 -2.33 -7.61 -6.25
CA ALA A 170 -1.37 -6.53 -6.09
C ALA A 170 0.07 -6.95 -6.47
N LEU A 171 0.40 -8.22 -6.28
CA LEU A 171 1.73 -8.79 -6.55
C LEU A 171 1.83 -9.52 -7.90
N ALA A 172 0.76 -9.55 -8.69
CA ALA A 172 0.64 -10.37 -9.90
C ALA A 172 1.78 -10.15 -10.91
N LEU A 173 2.26 -8.93 -11.04
CA LEU A 173 3.30 -8.53 -11.98
C LEU A 173 4.66 -8.24 -11.34
N GLY A 174 4.81 -8.49 -10.02
CA GLY A 174 6.05 -8.23 -9.29
C GLY A 174 6.41 -6.73 -9.24
N PRO A 175 5.57 -5.89 -8.67
CA PRO A 175 5.78 -4.44 -8.67
C PRO A 175 7.04 -4.06 -7.89
N LYS A 176 7.69 -2.96 -8.30
CA LYS A 176 8.84 -2.37 -7.59
C LYS A 176 8.41 -1.74 -6.27
N ILE A 177 7.20 -1.15 -6.25
CA ILE A 177 6.62 -0.53 -5.05
C ILE A 177 5.27 -1.17 -4.75
N LEU A 178 5.11 -1.60 -3.50
CA LEU A 178 3.83 -2.02 -2.93
C LEU A 178 3.38 -1.00 -1.87
N ILE A 179 2.24 -0.39 -2.08
CA ILE A 179 1.58 0.44 -1.07
C ILE A 179 0.54 -0.43 -0.37
N ALA A 180 0.63 -0.56 0.95
CA ALA A 180 -0.30 -1.32 1.76
C ALA A 180 -1.04 -0.36 2.71
N ASP A 181 -2.28 0.02 2.35
CA ASP A 181 -3.08 0.96 3.14
C ASP A 181 -3.96 0.17 4.11
N GLU A 182 -3.52 0.10 5.37
CA GLU A 182 -4.16 -0.64 6.47
C GLU A 182 -4.57 -2.09 6.09
N PRO A 183 -3.66 -2.91 5.56
CA PRO A 183 -4.01 -4.19 4.93
C PRO A 183 -4.49 -5.27 5.91
N THR A 184 -4.42 -5.02 7.21
CA THR A 184 -4.81 -5.98 8.25
C THR A 184 -5.97 -5.49 9.11
N THR A 185 -6.53 -4.32 8.82
CA THR A 185 -7.70 -3.79 9.53
C THR A 185 -8.89 -4.75 9.38
N ALA A 186 -9.62 -4.98 10.47
CA ALA A 186 -10.75 -5.92 10.58
C ALA A 186 -10.41 -7.42 10.42
N LEU A 187 -9.14 -7.81 10.56
CA LEU A 187 -8.72 -9.21 10.65
C LEU A 187 -8.47 -9.62 12.12
N ASP A 188 -8.69 -10.88 12.42
CA ASP A 188 -8.25 -11.44 13.70
C ASP A 188 -6.73 -11.50 13.80
N VAL A 189 -6.18 -11.55 15.02
CA VAL A 189 -4.74 -11.49 15.30
C VAL A 189 -3.94 -12.57 14.55
N THR A 190 -4.49 -13.78 14.44
CA THR A 190 -3.83 -14.90 13.76
C THR A 190 -3.73 -14.65 12.26
N THR A 191 -4.84 -14.23 11.65
CA THR A 191 -4.88 -13.88 10.22
C THR A 191 -4.00 -12.67 9.93
N GLN A 192 -4.01 -11.64 10.79
CA GLN A 192 -3.12 -10.48 10.69
C GLN A 192 -1.65 -10.91 10.63
N ALA A 193 -1.17 -11.72 11.59
CA ALA A 193 0.21 -12.20 11.61
C ALA A 193 0.59 -12.96 10.33
N GLN A 194 -0.33 -13.79 9.80
CA GLN A 194 -0.11 -14.51 8.55
C GLN A 194 -0.02 -13.58 7.33
N ILE A 195 -0.83 -12.53 7.28
CA ILE A 195 -0.79 -11.53 6.19
C ILE A 195 0.51 -10.72 6.24
N LEU A 196 0.94 -10.31 7.44
CA LEU A 196 2.20 -9.59 7.61
C LEU A 196 3.40 -10.44 7.18
N GLN A 197 3.42 -11.72 7.58
CA GLN A 197 4.48 -12.65 7.14
C GLN A 197 4.47 -12.84 5.63
N LEU A 198 3.28 -12.98 5.02
CA LEU A 198 3.15 -13.09 3.56
C LEU A 198 3.72 -11.85 2.85
N ILE A 199 3.40 -10.64 3.29
CA ILE A 199 3.92 -9.40 2.71
C ILE A 199 5.45 -9.35 2.83
N LYS A 200 6.02 -9.72 4.01
CA LYS A 200 7.48 -9.78 4.22
C LYS A 200 8.17 -10.78 3.29
N ASP A 201 7.61 -11.97 3.14
CA ASP A 201 8.19 -13.02 2.30
C ASP A 201 8.18 -12.60 0.81
N MET A 202 7.08 -11.98 0.38
CA MET A 202 6.94 -11.46 -0.98
C MET A 202 7.87 -10.27 -1.24
N GLN A 203 7.96 -9.34 -0.28
CA GLN A 203 8.88 -8.20 -0.34
C GLN A 203 10.33 -8.66 -0.53
N LYS A 204 10.79 -9.63 0.27
CA LYS A 204 12.14 -10.20 0.15
C LYS A 204 12.37 -10.93 -1.18
N ARG A 205 11.37 -11.71 -1.63
CA ARG A 205 11.47 -12.50 -2.86
C ARG A 205 11.54 -11.62 -4.12
N LEU A 206 10.84 -10.49 -4.12
CA LEU A 206 10.69 -9.59 -5.26
C LEU A 206 11.58 -8.34 -5.18
N ASP A 207 12.29 -8.14 -4.07
CA ASP A 207 13.05 -6.91 -3.76
C ASP A 207 12.18 -5.63 -3.84
N THR A 208 10.91 -5.78 -3.50
CA THR A 208 9.90 -4.71 -3.55
C THR A 208 10.10 -3.72 -2.41
N GLY A 209 10.06 -2.42 -2.67
CA GLY A 209 9.92 -1.40 -1.62
C GLY A 209 8.47 -1.35 -1.12
N VAL A 210 8.26 -1.40 0.19
CA VAL A 210 6.91 -1.41 0.79
C VAL A 210 6.64 -0.11 1.54
N LEU A 211 5.62 0.63 1.11
CA LEU A 211 5.04 1.75 1.87
C LEU A 211 3.83 1.22 2.64
N PHE A 212 3.99 0.99 3.92
CA PHE A 212 2.99 0.36 4.77
C PHE A 212 2.30 1.39 5.66
N ILE A 213 1.00 1.57 5.52
CA ILE A 213 0.21 2.49 6.32
C ILE A 213 -0.53 1.71 7.39
N THR A 214 -0.39 2.12 8.63
CA THR A 214 -1.11 1.53 9.77
C THR A 214 -1.21 2.52 10.94
N HIS A 215 -2.14 2.27 11.83
CA HIS A 215 -2.21 2.92 13.15
C HIS A 215 -1.75 1.98 14.27
N ASP A 216 -1.41 0.72 13.94
CA ASP A 216 -1.01 -0.31 14.90
C ASP A 216 0.53 -0.40 15.03
N PHE A 217 1.05 0.04 16.17
CA PHE A 217 2.49 -0.01 16.46
C PHE A 217 3.01 -1.43 16.71
N GLY A 218 2.15 -2.41 17.04
CA GLY A 218 2.51 -3.82 17.09
C GLY A 218 2.92 -4.31 15.70
N VAL A 219 2.13 -3.97 14.68
CA VAL A 219 2.44 -4.24 13.27
C VAL A 219 3.76 -3.57 12.87
N VAL A 220 3.96 -2.31 13.26
CA VAL A 220 5.20 -1.57 12.96
C VAL A 220 6.42 -2.28 13.53
N ALA A 221 6.35 -2.76 14.79
CA ALA A 221 7.46 -3.47 15.41
C ALA A 221 7.86 -4.75 14.65
N ASP A 222 6.88 -5.39 14.01
CA ASP A 222 7.09 -6.65 13.29
C ASP A 222 7.69 -6.45 11.90
N ILE A 223 7.35 -5.36 11.18
CA ILE A 223 7.66 -5.28 9.75
C ILE A 223 8.53 -4.09 9.34
N ALA A 224 8.60 -3.02 10.14
CA ALA A 224 9.21 -1.79 9.70
C ALA A 224 10.75 -1.81 9.76
N ASP A 225 11.40 -1.34 8.70
CA ASP A 225 12.80 -0.91 8.72
C ASP A 225 12.88 0.54 9.20
N ARG A 226 12.01 1.39 8.67
CA ARG A 226 11.91 2.82 9.00
C ARG A 226 10.47 3.22 9.25
N VAL A 227 10.28 4.19 10.13
CA VAL A 227 8.95 4.70 10.53
C VAL A 227 8.90 6.20 10.26
N VAL A 228 7.77 6.62 9.73
CA VAL A 228 7.39 8.02 9.51
C VAL A 228 6.12 8.29 10.29
N VAL A 229 6.17 9.21 11.24
CA VAL A 229 5.02 9.58 12.07
C VAL A 229 4.37 10.83 11.50
N MET A 230 3.08 10.75 11.19
CA MET A 230 2.29 11.86 10.66
C MET A 230 1.27 12.35 11.68
N GLN A 231 1.19 13.66 11.86
CA GLN A 231 0.18 14.36 12.64
C GLN A 231 -0.33 15.58 11.85
N ASP A 232 -1.64 15.74 11.76
CA ASP A 232 -2.28 16.93 11.14
C ASP A 232 -1.73 17.32 9.74
N GLY A 233 -1.44 16.30 8.94
CA GLY A 233 -0.92 16.48 7.58
C GLY A 233 0.58 16.68 7.47
N LYS A 234 1.33 16.67 8.57
CA LYS A 234 2.78 16.88 8.60
C LYS A 234 3.52 15.64 9.10
N ILE A 235 4.76 15.48 8.66
CA ILE A 235 5.68 14.52 9.24
C ILE A 235 6.28 15.18 10.49
N VAL A 236 6.08 14.56 11.66
CA VAL A 236 6.55 15.07 12.94
C VAL A 236 7.77 14.33 13.48
N GLU A 237 7.95 13.06 13.06
CA GLU A 237 9.13 12.28 13.43
C GLU A 237 9.42 11.24 12.34
N THR A 238 10.71 10.99 12.10
CA THR A 238 11.19 9.94 11.20
C THR A 238 12.42 9.28 11.80
N GLY A 239 12.56 7.97 11.62
CA GLY A 239 13.71 7.21 12.12
C GLY A 239 13.61 5.72 11.81
N THR A 240 14.64 4.96 12.21
CA THR A 240 14.54 3.50 12.19
C THR A 240 13.42 3.03 13.13
N ALA A 241 12.84 1.86 12.88
CA ALA A 241 11.82 1.29 13.76
C ALA A 241 12.28 1.28 15.23
N LYS A 242 13.54 0.88 15.47
CA LYS A 242 14.12 0.88 16.82
C LYS A 242 14.15 2.28 17.46
N GLN A 243 14.55 3.31 16.72
CA GLN A 243 14.60 4.69 17.23
C GLN A 243 13.22 5.19 17.61
N VAL A 244 12.26 5.09 16.69
CA VAL A 244 10.90 5.63 16.91
C VAL A 244 10.16 4.86 18.00
N LEU A 245 10.32 3.52 18.07
CA LEU A 245 9.59 2.70 19.05
C LEU A 245 10.21 2.73 20.46
N GLN A 246 11.55 2.80 20.56
CA GLN A 246 12.23 2.69 21.86
C GLN A 246 12.66 4.05 22.44
N THR A 247 13.00 5.01 21.58
CA THR A 247 13.51 6.33 21.99
C THR A 247 12.83 7.46 21.21
N PRO A 248 11.47 7.52 21.19
CA PRO A 248 10.75 8.57 20.48
C PRO A 248 11.14 9.95 21.01
N THR A 249 11.30 10.92 20.11
CA THR A 249 11.68 12.29 20.45
C THR A 249 10.47 13.21 20.52
N HIS A 250 9.55 13.10 19.54
CA HIS A 250 8.38 13.97 19.45
C HIS A 250 7.31 13.63 20.51
N PRO A 251 6.71 14.64 21.18
CA PRO A 251 5.68 14.39 22.21
C PRO A 251 4.48 13.56 21.70
N TYR A 252 4.02 13.81 20.49
CA TYR A 252 2.94 13.06 19.86
C TYR A 252 3.29 11.58 19.68
N THR A 253 4.49 11.26 19.19
CA THR A 253 4.96 9.87 19.06
C THR A 253 4.97 9.17 20.42
N LYS A 254 5.45 9.87 21.48
CA LYS A 254 5.44 9.34 22.85
C LYS A 254 4.03 9.03 23.33
N SER A 255 3.07 9.91 23.04
CA SER A 255 1.66 9.69 23.44
C SER A 255 1.05 8.50 22.70
N LEU A 256 1.32 8.34 21.39
CA LEU A 256 0.85 7.20 20.62
C LEU A 256 1.40 5.86 21.16
N ILE A 257 2.70 5.81 21.46
CA ILE A 257 3.35 4.59 21.99
C ILE A 257 2.86 4.28 23.40
N ALA A 258 2.62 5.30 24.23
CA ALA A 258 2.09 5.12 25.58
C ALA A 258 0.64 4.59 25.60
N ALA A 259 -0.11 4.80 24.54
CA ALA A 259 -1.49 4.32 24.38
C ALA A 259 -1.58 2.85 23.93
N ILE A 260 -0.46 2.18 23.60
CA ILE A 260 -0.44 0.77 23.22
C ILE A 260 -0.76 -0.09 24.45
N PRO A 261 -1.79 -0.96 24.42
CA PRO A 261 -2.04 -1.92 25.48
C PRO A 261 -0.81 -2.83 25.68
N ARG A 262 -0.37 -2.99 26.92
CA ARG A 262 0.76 -3.86 27.30
C ARG A 262 0.29 -5.29 27.48
#